data_24a0e747249b27e380dc1e06a204eee2
#
_entry.id   24a0e747249b27e380dc1e06a204eee2
#
_cell.length_a   1.000
_cell.length_b   1.000
_cell.length_c   1.000
_cell.angle_alpha   90.00
_cell.angle_beta   90.00
_cell.angle_gamma   90.00
#
_symmetry.space_group_name_H-M   'P 1'
#
loop_
_entity.id
_entity.type
_entity.pdbx_description
1 polymer ?
#
loop_
_entity_poly.entity_id
_entity_poly.type
_entity_poly.pdbx_seq_one_letter_code
_entity_poly.pdbx_strand_id
1 'polypeptide(L)'
;MCGGLVYPEVPLSSSTAPQAQAPHSSQDSLVAAGGWPFLITAFIGRLPAATVQLGLLLYVSGAGLGLGLAGITVAAVGLGSAVGAPLVGRLVDHFGPLPVVIAATVIQLLSLTAMLAAVVNDGPTALILACAALIGSANPQVGAIARAHWSGLARRRRQPRLITRALGYETACDETSFILGPVIAGLLVGLLGPNPALLTIMAWVIVGQGAFIMYLARHRTEHGAATVEDTAAGGIGKISIAKALPPMMVCLCVGTVFGSTQTALTAVNVLRGTEAYTGVIYGFMGAGSAVASILVSRLPERFPLSLRVAIGASIIGLTCLGLVTLPSTPVIAGLFVIIGVGVGTMLVSSFGRGERIAPSHRIASVMTMLTTCLVLGVSLGAALGGVLSVQPERGFMLTMAAAVVGILASFALHITKPGRLATHQE
;
A
#
# COMPACT_ATOMS: atom_id res chain seq x y z
N MET A 1 59.59 -54.02 37.71
CA MET A 1 59.78 -52.81 36.90
C MET A 1 58.41 -52.41 36.40
N CYS A 2 57.71 -51.52 37.14
CA CYS A 2 56.40 -50.99 36.76
C CYS A 2 56.60 -49.64 36.13
N GLY A 3 56.28 -49.53 34.83
CA GLY A 3 56.26 -48.27 34.11
C GLY A 3 54.88 -47.62 34.25
N GLY A 4 54.82 -46.48 34.98
CA GLY A 4 53.61 -45.68 35.08
C GLY A 4 53.37 -44.86 33.82
N LEU A 5 52.19 -44.99 33.23
CA LEU A 5 51.69 -44.16 32.14
C LEU A 5 51.18 -42.85 32.77
N VAL A 6 51.86 -41.75 32.43
CA VAL A 6 51.41 -40.40 32.73
C VAL A 6 50.46 -39.97 31.64
N TYR A 7 49.16 -39.72 31.97
CA TYR A 7 48.21 -39.08 31.10
C TYR A 7 48.37 -37.55 31.19
N PRO A 8 48.39 -36.84 30.09
CA PRO A 8 48.38 -35.37 30.15
C PRO A 8 47.00 -34.85 30.55
N GLU A 9 46.95 -33.99 31.57
CA GLU A 9 45.74 -33.26 31.98
C GLU A 9 45.28 -32.36 30.84
N VAL A 10 43.99 -32.54 30.42
CA VAL A 10 43.31 -31.63 29.49
C VAL A 10 42.85 -30.40 30.31
N PRO A 11 43.23 -29.17 29.96
CA PRO A 11 42.74 -27.99 30.65
C PRO A 11 41.27 -27.81 30.42
N LEU A 12 40.48 -27.75 31.49
CA LEU A 12 39.05 -27.43 31.51
C LEU A 12 38.86 -26.04 30.86
N SER A 13 38.19 -26.02 29.70
CA SER A 13 37.82 -24.82 29.00
C SER A 13 36.99 -23.91 29.91
N SER A 14 37.48 -22.71 30.12
CA SER A 14 36.80 -21.61 30.81
C SER A 14 35.40 -21.43 30.25
N SER A 15 34.41 -21.56 31.12
CA SER A 15 33.01 -21.18 30.93
C SER A 15 32.96 -19.76 30.37
N THR A 16 32.63 -19.64 29.09
CA THR A 16 32.25 -18.38 28.48
C THR A 16 30.92 -17.96 29.07
N ALA A 17 30.96 -16.98 29.97
CA ALA A 17 29.77 -16.28 30.44
C ALA A 17 28.98 -15.75 29.24
N PRO A 18 27.62 -15.75 29.27
CA PRO A 18 26.83 -15.15 28.20
C PRO A 18 27.26 -13.69 28.03
N GLN A 19 27.77 -13.34 26.86
CA GLN A 19 28.04 -11.94 26.53
C GLN A 19 26.74 -11.18 26.66
N ALA A 20 26.66 -10.34 27.67
CA ALA A 20 25.60 -9.35 27.83
C ALA A 20 25.50 -8.59 26.50
N GLN A 21 24.33 -8.67 25.85
CA GLN A 21 24.05 -7.92 24.65
C GLN A 21 24.29 -6.43 24.99
N ALA A 22 25.26 -5.82 24.34
CA ALA A 22 25.54 -4.41 24.48
C ALA A 22 24.26 -3.60 24.28
N PRO A 23 24.02 -2.54 25.07
CA PRO A 23 22.82 -1.71 24.96
C PRO A 23 22.73 -1.19 23.52
N HIS A 24 21.54 -1.24 22.94
CA HIS A 24 21.24 -0.78 21.58
C HIS A 24 21.87 0.58 21.33
N SER A 25 22.95 0.61 20.53
CA SER A 25 23.66 1.85 20.24
C SER A 25 22.70 2.80 19.50
N SER A 26 22.73 4.07 19.85
CA SER A 26 21.97 5.15 19.19
C SER A 26 22.23 5.23 17.66
N GLN A 27 23.26 4.57 17.18
CA GLN A 27 23.62 4.46 15.76
C GLN A 27 22.66 3.60 14.92
N ASP A 28 21.80 2.78 15.57
CA ASP A 28 20.82 1.92 14.88
C ASP A 28 19.48 2.62 14.61
N SER A 29 19.32 3.91 14.94
CA SER A 29 18.06 4.60 14.70
C SER A 29 17.92 5.03 13.24
N LEU A 30 16.69 4.93 12.67
CA LEU A 30 16.39 5.42 11.31
C LEU A 30 16.69 6.91 11.16
N VAL A 31 16.49 7.68 12.24
CA VAL A 31 16.78 9.10 12.29
C VAL A 31 18.28 9.37 12.17
N ALA A 32 19.12 8.61 12.89
CA ALA A 32 20.56 8.72 12.80
C ALA A 32 21.10 8.26 11.44
N ALA A 33 20.38 7.36 10.76
CA ALA A 33 20.75 6.84 9.47
C ALA A 33 20.32 7.74 8.30
N GLY A 34 19.06 8.13 8.21
CA GLY A 34 18.48 8.86 7.08
C GLY A 34 18.19 10.34 7.36
N GLY A 35 18.20 10.73 8.64
CA GLY A 35 17.86 12.10 9.06
C GLY A 35 16.34 12.39 9.04
N TRP A 36 15.89 13.30 9.91
CA TRP A 36 14.51 13.78 9.94
C TRP A 36 14.01 14.36 8.61
N PRO A 37 14.82 15.14 7.84
CA PRO A 37 14.35 15.71 6.60
C PRO A 37 13.92 14.65 5.58
N PHE A 38 14.65 13.54 5.47
CA PHE A 38 14.27 12.44 4.59
C PHE A 38 12.95 11.79 5.02
N LEU A 39 12.85 11.42 6.29
CA LEU A 39 11.67 10.74 6.83
C LEU A 39 10.40 11.57 6.62
N ILE A 40 10.46 12.88 6.92
CA ILE A 40 9.32 13.78 6.80
C ILE A 40 8.96 14.02 5.33
N THR A 41 9.94 14.34 4.47
CA THR A 41 9.67 14.67 3.07
C THR A 41 9.21 13.46 2.27
N ALA A 42 9.74 12.26 2.55
CA ALA A 42 9.28 11.02 1.95
C ALA A 42 7.85 10.66 2.39
N PHE A 43 7.49 10.89 3.66
CA PHE A 43 6.12 10.67 4.15
C PHE A 43 5.14 11.67 3.53
N ILE A 44 5.43 12.98 3.60
CA ILE A 44 4.56 14.02 3.04
C ILE A 44 4.44 13.89 1.52
N GLY A 45 5.52 13.52 0.83
CA GLY A 45 5.54 13.35 -0.62
C GLY A 45 4.67 12.22 -1.16
N ARG A 46 4.31 11.22 -0.34
CA ARG A 46 3.43 10.10 -0.74
C ARG A 46 1.95 10.34 -0.45
N LEU A 47 1.61 11.22 0.50
CA LEU A 47 0.23 11.52 0.87
C LEU A 47 -0.64 11.99 -0.32
N PRO A 48 -0.15 12.83 -1.25
CA PRO A 48 -0.94 13.25 -2.40
C PRO A 48 -1.47 12.08 -3.23
N ALA A 49 -0.67 11.03 -3.44
CA ALA A 49 -1.08 9.86 -4.23
C ALA A 49 -2.30 9.14 -3.62
N ALA A 50 -2.36 9.03 -2.30
CA ALA A 50 -3.48 8.43 -1.58
C ALA A 50 -4.71 9.35 -1.53
N THR A 51 -4.49 10.68 -1.48
CA THR A 51 -5.56 11.68 -1.46
C THR A 51 -6.24 11.83 -2.83
N VAL A 52 -5.47 11.80 -3.91
CA VAL A 52 -5.96 11.98 -5.29
C VAL A 52 -7.00 10.92 -5.65
N GLN A 53 -6.84 9.69 -5.23
CA GLN A 53 -7.71 8.58 -5.64
C GLN A 53 -9.17 8.77 -5.20
N LEU A 54 -9.43 8.98 -3.89
CA LEU A 54 -10.76 9.32 -3.41
C LEU A 54 -11.16 10.75 -3.80
N GLY A 55 -10.22 11.67 -3.82
CA GLY A 55 -10.47 13.05 -4.24
C GLY A 55 -11.07 13.15 -5.63
N LEU A 56 -10.57 12.38 -6.60
CA LEU A 56 -11.12 12.33 -7.96
C LEU A 56 -12.50 11.65 -8.02
N LEU A 57 -12.72 10.60 -7.22
CA LEU A 57 -14.05 9.97 -7.13
C LEU A 57 -15.09 11.00 -6.67
N LEU A 58 -14.79 11.69 -5.56
CA LEU A 58 -15.69 12.67 -4.98
C LEU A 58 -15.84 13.92 -5.88
N TYR A 59 -14.74 14.32 -6.55
CA TYR A 59 -14.75 15.44 -7.49
C TYR A 59 -15.69 15.17 -8.67
N VAL A 60 -15.51 14.05 -9.37
CA VAL A 60 -16.32 13.70 -10.56
C VAL A 60 -17.78 13.44 -10.17
N SER A 61 -18.01 12.78 -9.04
CA SER A 61 -19.36 12.56 -8.51
C SER A 61 -20.04 13.87 -8.10
N GLY A 62 -19.34 14.75 -7.36
CA GLY A 62 -19.83 16.03 -6.89
C GLY A 62 -20.02 17.07 -8.01
N ALA A 63 -19.33 16.91 -9.14
CA ALA A 63 -19.55 17.71 -10.35
C ALA A 63 -20.82 17.29 -11.13
N GLY A 64 -21.60 16.31 -10.63
CA GLY A 64 -22.84 15.88 -11.27
C GLY A 64 -22.66 14.88 -12.42
N LEU A 65 -21.45 14.41 -12.69
CA LEU A 65 -21.16 13.47 -13.77
C LEU A 65 -21.51 12.00 -13.44
N GLY A 66 -22.02 11.77 -12.24
CA GLY A 66 -22.50 10.47 -11.77
C GLY A 66 -21.41 9.53 -11.25
N LEU A 67 -21.82 8.62 -10.37
CA LEU A 67 -20.94 7.65 -9.71
C LEU A 67 -20.33 6.64 -10.66
N GLY A 68 -21.03 6.28 -11.74
CA GLY A 68 -20.49 5.38 -12.77
C GLY A 68 -19.22 5.93 -13.38
N LEU A 69 -19.23 7.19 -13.85
CA LEU A 69 -18.05 7.83 -14.42
C LEU A 69 -16.98 8.06 -13.35
N ALA A 70 -17.38 8.45 -12.13
CA ALA A 70 -16.44 8.62 -11.01
C ALA A 70 -15.68 7.32 -10.70
N GLY A 71 -16.36 6.17 -10.66
CA GLY A 71 -15.73 4.86 -10.46
C GLY A 71 -14.79 4.46 -11.61
N ILE A 72 -15.21 4.68 -12.87
CA ILE A 72 -14.36 4.43 -14.05
C ILE A 72 -13.15 5.37 -14.05
N THR A 73 -13.29 6.62 -13.59
CA THR A 73 -12.17 7.56 -13.42
C THR A 73 -11.13 7.01 -12.43
N VAL A 74 -11.55 6.50 -11.28
CA VAL A 74 -10.63 5.85 -10.32
C VAL A 74 -9.98 4.60 -10.93
N ALA A 75 -10.72 3.82 -11.70
CA ALA A 75 -10.18 2.67 -12.42
C ALA A 75 -9.10 3.10 -13.43
N ALA A 76 -9.34 4.17 -14.18
CA ALA A 76 -8.37 4.71 -15.13
C ALA A 76 -7.08 5.19 -14.42
N VAL A 77 -7.20 5.84 -13.24
CA VAL A 77 -6.04 6.19 -12.39
C VAL A 77 -5.27 4.94 -11.98
N GLY A 78 -5.96 3.91 -11.51
CA GLY A 78 -5.32 2.66 -11.07
C GLY A 78 -4.63 1.89 -12.20
N LEU A 79 -5.28 1.80 -13.37
CA LEU A 79 -4.68 1.20 -14.56
C LEU A 79 -3.47 2.00 -15.04
N GLY A 80 -3.58 3.34 -15.04
CA GLY A 80 -2.46 4.22 -15.32
C GLY A 80 -1.28 3.96 -14.37
N SER A 81 -1.55 3.85 -13.06
CA SER A 81 -0.54 3.52 -12.05
C SER A 81 0.10 2.15 -12.28
N ALA A 82 -0.68 1.14 -12.65
CA ALA A 82 -0.16 -0.21 -12.89
C ALA A 82 0.82 -0.26 -14.07
N VAL A 83 0.59 0.57 -15.10
CA VAL A 83 1.51 0.71 -16.25
C VAL A 83 2.65 1.68 -15.92
N GLY A 84 2.32 2.79 -15.26
CA GLY A 84 3.26 3.87 -14.98
C GLY A 84 4.31 3.52 -13.93
N ALA A 85 3.95 2.78 -12.87
CA ALA A 85 4.88 2.46 -11.80
C ALA A 85 6.14 1.71 -12.27
N PRO A 86 6.05 0.65 -13.11
CA PRO A 86 7.24 0.02 -13.68
C PRO A 86 8.03 0.94 -14.61
N LEU A 87 7.34 1.81 -15.36
CA LEU A 87 7.97 2.77 -16.25
C LEU A 87 8.77 3.82 -15.45
N VAL A 88 8.13 4.43 -14.46
CA VAL A 88 8.77 5.40 -13.55
C VAL A 88 9.97 4.75 -12.86
N GLY A 89 9.85 3.51 -12.39
CA GLY A 89 10.97 2.77 -11.79
C GLY A 89 12.16 2.66 -12.74
N ARG A 90 11.95 2.23 -13.98
CA ARG A 90 13.03 2.14 -14.99
C ARG A 90 13.64 3.50 -15.33
N LEU A 91 12.81 4.55 -15.41
CA LEU A 91 13.30 5.90 -15.66
C LEU A 91 14.15 6.41 -14.48
N VAL A 92 13.75 6.10 -13.24
CA VAL A 92 14.54 6.42 -12.04
C VAL A 92 15.88 5.69 -12.04
N ASP A 93 15.89 4.42 -12.44
CA ASP A 93 17.13 3.64 -12.55
C ASP A 93 18.07 4.21 -13.61
N HIS A 94 17.54 4.73 -14.71
CA HIS A 94 18.35 5.25 -15.83
C HIS A 94 18.78 6.72 -15.64
N PHE A 95 17.84 7.60 -15.24
CA PHE A 95 18.08 9.05 -15.16
C PHE A 95 18.29 9.57 -13.74
N GLY A 96 18.12 8.71 -12.74
CA GLY A 96 18.09 9.07 -11.33
C GLY A 96 16.74 9.60 -10.86
N PRO A 97 16.52 9.66 -9.52
CA PRO A 97 15.20 9.98 -8.97
C PRO A 97 14.78 11.43 -9.20
N LEU A 98 15.68 12.41 -9.14
CA LEU A 98 15.33 13.82 -9.18
C LEU A 98 14.64 14.26 -10.49
N PRO A 99 15.20 14.06 -11.70
CA PRO A 99 14.55 14.50 -12.93
C PRO A 99 13.25 13.76 -13.20
N VAL A 100 13.17 12.48 -12.81
CA VAL A 100 11.97 11.67 -13.02
C VAL A 100 10.82 12.11 -12.10
N VAL A 101 11.10 12.37 -10.83
CA VAL A 101 10.09 12.89 -9.88
C VAL A 101 9.59 14.27 -10.32
N ILE A 102 10.47 15.17 -10.81
CA ILE A 102 10.06 16.47 -11.35
C ILE A 102 9.13 16.27 -12.55
N ALA A 103 9.54 15.47 -13.54
CA ALA A 103 8.75 15.24 -14.75
C ALA A 103 7.39 14.62 -14.41
N ALA A 104 7.37 13.60 -13.55
CA ALA A 104 6.15 12.93 -13.09
C ALA A 104 5.20 13.92 -12.38
N THR A 105 5.71 14.74 -11.46
CA THR A 105 4.92 15.76 -10.76
C THR A 105 4.32 16.78 -11.73
N VAL A 106 5.10 17.25 -12.70
CA VAL A 106 4.62 18.22 -13.72
C VAL A 106 3.51 17.59 -14.57
N ILE A 107 3.72 16.37 -15.08
CA ILE A 107 2.71 15.65 -15.87
C ILE A 107 1.44 15.44 -15.05
N GLN A 108 1.56 15.03 -13.79
CA GLN A 108 0.43 14.85 -12.89
C GLN A 108 -0.36 16.15 -12.68
N LEU A 109 0.31 17.27 -12.42
CA LEU A 109 -0.33 18.58 -12.24
C LEU A 109 -1.00 19.07 -13.52
N LEU A 110 -0.34 18.94 -14.68
CA LEU A 110 -0.93 19.29 -15.97
C LEU A 110 -2.18 18.46 -16.26
N SER A 111 -2.15 17.16 -15.93
CA SER A 111 -3.30 16.26 -16.12
C SER A 111 -4.45 16.60 -15.16
N LEU A 112 -4.15 16.98 -13.91
CA LEU A 112 -5.17 17.46 -12.95
C LEU A 112 -5.79 18.77 -13.42
N THR A 113 -4.99 19.70 -13.93
CA THR A 113 -5.48 20.97 -14.50
C THR A 113 -6.34 20.74 -15.73
N ALA A 114 -5.91 19.84 -16.63
CA ALA A 114 -6.68 19.49 -17.83
C ALA A 114 -8.00 18.80 -17.46
N MET A 115 -8.00 17.94 -16.44
CA MET A 115 -9.22 17.32 -15.92
C MET A 115 -10.18 18.35 -15.34
N LEU A 116 -9.68 19.30 -14.53
CA LEU A 116 -10.50 20.39 -14.01
C LEU A 116 -11.13 21.20 -15.15
N ALA A 117 -10.33 21.59 -16.15
CA ALA A 117 -10.82 22.32 -17.31
C ALA A 117 -11.85 21.51 -18.11
N ALA A 118 -11.63 20.20 -18.31
CA ALA A 118 -12.56 19.34 -19.01
C ALA A 118 -13.91 19.23 -18.27
N VAL A 119 -13.90 19.08 -16.95
CA VAL A 119 -15.14 18.97 -16.15
C VAL A 119 -15.88 20.31 -16.12
N VAL A 120 -15.19 21.44 -15.92
CA VAL A 120 -15.82 22.77 -15.84
C VAL A 120 -16.41 23.22 -17.17
N ASN A 121 -15.83 22.79 -18.30
CA ASN A 121 -16.30 23.18 -19.64
C ASN A 121 -17.10 22.07 -20.35
N ASP A 122 -17.68 21.12 -19.62
CA ASP A 122 -18.46 20.01 -20.18
C ASP A 122 -17.74 19.24 -21.29
N GLY A 123 -16.43 19.05 -21.11
CA GLY A 123 -15.57 18.37 -22.06
C GLY A 123 -15.91 16.88 -22.22
N PRO A 124 -15.40 16.22 -23.27
CA PRO A 124 -15.73 14.83 -23.55
C PRO A 124 -15.21 13.90 -22.44
N THR A 125 -16.02 12.90 -22.09
CA THR A 125 -15.68 11.87 -21.09
C THR A 125 -14.33 11.19 -21.39
N ALA A 126 -14.01 10.98 -22.67
CA ALA A 126 -12.73 10.41 -23.08
C ALA A 126 -11.52 11.24 -22.60
N LEU A 127 -11.64 12.57 -22.60
CA LEU A 127 -10.57 13.45 -22.09
C LEU A 127 -10.42 13.31 -20.59
N ILE A 128 -11.53 13.23 -19.83
CA ILE A 128 -11.51 13.02 -18.38
C ILE A 128 -10.80 11.72 -18.04
N LEU A 129 -11.14 10.62 -18.76
CA LEU A 129 -10.52 9.32 -18.55
C LEU A 129 -9.05 9.28 -18.97
N ALA A 130 -8.68 9.95 -20.04
CA ALA A 130 -7.29 10.08 -20.47
C ALA A 130 -6.46 10.85 -19.42
N CYS A 131 -7.00 11.96 -18.90
CA CYS A 131 -6.37 12.70 -17.80
C CYS A 131 -6.22 11.82 -16.55
N ALA A 132 -7.25 11.05 -16.20
CA ALA A 132 -7.20 10.12 -15.06
C ALA A 132 -6.10 9.06 -15.22
N ALA A 133 -5.99 8.45 -16.40
CA ALA A 133 -4.93 7.48 -16.70
C ALA A 133 -3.52 8.12 -16.63
N LEU A 134 -3.37 9.36 -17.11
CA LEU A 134 -2.11 10.11 -17.02
C LEU A 134 -1.78 10.48 -15.56
N ILE A 135 -2.75 10.90 -14.75
CA ILE A 135 -2.56 11.17 -13.32
C ILE A 135 -2.02 9.93 -12.61
N GLY A 136 -2.58 8.76 -12.91
CA GLY A 136 -2.11 7.49 -12.35
C GLY A 136 -0.71 7.12 -12.83
N SER A 137 -0.46 7.20 -14.14
CA SER A 137 0.82 6.78 -14.74
C SER A 137 1.98 7.69 -14.34
N ALA A 138 1.71 8.96 -14.09
CA ALA A 138 2.68 9.96 -13.68
C ALA A 138 2.85 10.05 -12.15
N ASN A 139 2.37 9.08 -11.37
CA ASN A 139 2.60 9.05 -9.93
C ASN A 139 4.09 8.85 -9.63
N PRO A 140 4.76 9.77 -8.90
CA PRO A 140 6.22 9.76 -8.69
C PRO A 140 6.79 8.56 -7.93
N GLN A 141 5.95 7.64 -7.42
CA GLN A 141 6.37 6.43 -6.71
C GLN A 141 7.33 6.70 -5.53
N VAL A 142 7.06 7.74 -4.74
CA VAL A 142 7.92 8.19 -3.63
C VAL A 142 8.29 7.06 -2.68
N GLY A 143 7.34 6.16 -2.34
CA GLY A 143 7.59 5.00 -1.48
C GLY A 143 8.61 4.02 -2.04
N ALA A 144 8.60 3.78 -3.36
CA ALA A 144 9.58 2.91 -4.01
C ALA A 144 10.97 3.53 -4.01
N ILE A 145 11.06 4.84 -4.29
CA ILE A 145 12.32 5.61 -4.26
C ILE A 145 12.90 5.62 -2.84
N ALA A 146 12.05 5.81 -1.81
CA ALA A 146 12.48 5.80 -0.43
C ALA A 146 13.04 4.42 -0.02
N ARG A 147 12.40 3.32 -0.41
CA ARG A 147 12.92 1.96 -0.16
C ARG A 147 14.25 1.72 -0.85
N ALA A 148 14.42 2.18 -2.10
CA ALA A 148 15.70 2.10 -2.81
C ALA A 148 16.80 2.90 -2.10
N HIS A 149 16.49 4.10 -1.60
CA HIS A 149 17.40 4.91 -0.82
C HIS A 149 17.87 4.19 0.45
N TRP A 150 16.96 3.60 1.22
CA TRP A 150 17.28 2.82 2.42
C TRP A 150 18.17 1.62 2.12
N SER A 151 17.88 0.90 1.03
CA SER A 151 18.71 -0.24 0.59
C SER A 151 20.12 0.18 0.23
N GLY A 152 20.28 1.30 -0.46
CA GLY A 152 21.59 1.89 -0.78
C GLY A 152 22.35 2.33 0.48
N LEU A 153 21.66 3.01 1.42
CA LEU A 153 22.26 3.48 2.67
C LEU A 153 22.73 2.32 3.56
N ALA A 154 21.92 1.26 3.69
CA ALA A 154 22.25 0.09 4.49
C ALA A 154 23.47 -0.67 3.94
N ARG A 155 23.60 -0.77 2.60
CA ARG A 155 24.79 -1.36 1.94
C ARG A 155 26.05 -0.54 2.23
N ARG A 156 26.00 0.79 2.07
CA ARG A 156 27.14 1.69 2.34
C ARG A 156 27.60 1.61 3.79
N ARG A 157 26.64 1.50 4.74
CA ARG A 157 26.92 1.39 6.17
C ARG A 157 27.22 -0.04 6.65
N ARG A 158 27.10 -1.05 5.78
CA ARG A 158 27.22 -2.47 6.12
C ARG A 158 26.30 -2.90 7.28
N GLN A 159 25.07 -2.37 7.33
CA GLN A 159 24.10 -2.59 8.39
C GLN A 159 22.85 -3.30 7.85
N PRO A 160 22.81 -4.63 7.71
CA PRO A 160 21.65 -5.34 7.17
C PRO A 160 20.38 -5.16 8.04
N ARG A 161 20.52 -4.99 9.35
CA ARG A 161 19.38 -4.73 10.26
C ARG A 161 18.67 -3.40 9.97
N LEU A 162 19.37 -2.41 9.40
CA LEU A 162 18.78 -1.14 8.99
C LEU A 162 17.72 -1.34 7.90
N ILE A 163 17.91 -2.27 6.95
CA ILE A 163 16.96 -2.55 5.88
C ILE A 163 15.64 -3.02 6.47
N THR A 164 15.64 -4.00 7.36
CA THR A 164 14.41 -4.55 7.96
C THR A 164 13.62 -3.48 8.72
N ARG A 165 14.30 -2.63 9.48
CA ARG A 165 13.65 -1.52 10.22
C ARG A 165 13.10 -0.46 9.26
N ALA A 166 13.86 -0.11 8.22
CA ALA A 166 13.45 0.87 7.22
C ALA A 166 12.23 0.38 6.42
N LEU A 167 12.21 -0.87 5.99
CA LEU A 167 11.07 -1.46 5.29
C LEU A 167 9.82 -1.49 6.17
N GLY A 168 9.96 -1.80 7.47
CA GLY A 168 8.86 -1.70 8.42
C GLY A 168 8.31 -0.28 8.56
N TYR A 169 9.18 0.73 8.65
CA TYR A 169 8.80 2.14 8.67
C TYR A 169 8.08 2.56 7.37
N GLU A 170 8.64 2.20 6.21
CA GLU A 170 8.05 2.53 4.92
C GLU A 170 6.65 1.91 4.75
N THR A 171 6.46 0.66 5.22
CA THR A 171 5.15 0.01 5.21
C THR A 171 4.16 0.75 6.12
N ALA A 172 4.57 1.13 7.33
CA ALA A 172 3.74 1.92 8.24
C ALA A 172 3.37 3.28 7.65
N CYS A 173 4.30 3.93 6.94
CA CYS A 173 4.02 5.18 6.21
C CYS A 173 3.01 4.99 5.09
N ASP A 174 3.08 3.90 4.33
CA ASP A 174 2.11 3.60 3.28
C ASP A 174 0.72 3.36 3.88
N GLU A 175 0.61 2.52 4.92
CA GLU A 175 -0.66 2.26 5.61
C GLU A 175 -1.26 3.54 6.18
N THR A 176 -0.46 4.38 6.84
CA THR A 176 -0.89 5.68 7.37
C THR A 176 -1.38 6.59 6.24
N SER A 177 -0.70 6.60 5.10
CA SER A 177 -1.10 7.40 3.94
C SER A 177 -2.43 6.93 3.36
N PHE A 178 -2.67 5.61 3.29
CA PHE A 178 -3.94 5.04 2.84
C PHE A 178 -5.11 5.35 3.78
N ILE A 179 -4.85 5.60 5.06
CA ILE A 179 -5.86 6.06 6.02
C ILE A 179 -6.10 7.56 5.88
N LEU A 180 -5.03 8.36 5.94
CA LEU A 180 -5.12 9.83 5.95
C LEU A 180 -5.57 10.41 4.61
N GLY A 181 -5.16 9.81 3.49
CA GLY A 181 -5.50 10.30 2.15
C GLY A 181 -7.00 10.43 1.93
N PRO A 182 -7.80 9.36 2.09
CA PRO A 182 -9.25 9.41 2.00
C PRO A 182 -9.91 10.39 2.97
N VAL A 183 -9.44 10.46 4.22
CA VAL A 183 -9.96 11.40 5.22
C VAL A 183 -9.75 12.84 4.75
N ILE A 184 -8.53 13.18 4.32
CA ILE A 184 -8.21 14.52 3.79
C ILE A 184 -9.07 14.81 2.56
N ALA A 185 -9.17 13.90 1.60
CA ALA A 185 -9.97 14.08 0.39
C ALA A 185 -11.45 14.33 0.71
N GLY A 186 -12.04 13.53 1.59
CA GLY A 186 -13.44 13.67 2.00
C GLY A 186 -13.71 14.98 2.73
N LEU A 187 -12.83 15.39 3.65
CA LEU A 187 -12.94 16.67 4.34
C LEU A 187 -12.82 17.86 3.37
N LEU A 188 -11.87 17.81 2.45
CA LEU A 188 -11.69 18.89 1.46
C LEU A 188 -12.93 19.04 0.58
N VAL A 189 -13.46 17.95 0.03
CA VAL A 189 -14.66 18.01 -0.82
C VAL A 189 -15.89 18.40 -0.01
N GLY A 190 -16.05 17.87 1.19
CA GLY A 190 -17.20 18.17 2.04
C GLY A 190 -17.24 19.61 2.56
N LEU A 191 -16.09 20.22 2.83
CA LEU A 191 -16.01 21.59 3.38
C LEU A 191 -15.93 22.65 2.29
N LEU A 192 -15.26 22.38 1.17
CA LEU A 192 -14.94 23.36 0.15
C LEU A 192 -15.80 23.20 -1.12
N GLY A 193 -16.41 22.03 -1.31
CA GLY A 193 -17.04 21.65 -2.57
C GLY A 193 -16.03 21.10 -3.59
N PRO A 194 -16.51 20.54 -4.75
CA PRO A 194 -15.68 19.77 -5.67
C PRO A 194 -14.49 20.55 -6.27
N ASN A 195 -14.75 21.70 -6.88
CA ASN A 195 -13.71 22.47 -7.61
C ASN A 195 -12.62 23.04 -6.68
N PRO A 196 -12.95 23.75 -5.56
CA PRO A 196 -11.91 24.21 -4.63
C PRO A 196 -11.16 23.08 -3.96
N ALA A 197 -11.83 21.92 -3.69
CA ALA A 197 -11.16 20.75 -3.14
C ALA A 197 -10.09 20.19 -4.10
N LEU A 198 -10.40 20.10 -5.41
CA LEU A 198 -9.41 19.65 -6.39
C LEU A 198 -8.23 20.62 -6.49
N LEU A 199 -8.47 21.93 -6.47
CA LEU A 199 -7.39 22.94 -6.43
C LEU A 199 -6.52 22.80 -5.17
N THR A 200 -7.15 22.51 -4.02
CA THR A 200 -6.40 22.27 -2.77
C THR A 200 -5.59 20.99 -2.84
N ILE A 201 -6.13 19.92 -3.44
CA ILE A 201 -5.38 18.68 -3.70
C ILE A 201 -4.19 18.95 -4.63
N MET A 202 -4.35 19.78 -5.68
CA MET A 202 -3.24 20.19 -6.54
C MET A 202 -2.17 20.96 -5.77
N ALA A 203 -2.57 21.91 -4.92
CA ALA A 203 -1.63 22.61 -4.02
C ALA A 203 -0.91 21.61 -3.08
N TRP A 204 -1.62 20.61 -2.57
CA TRP A 204 -1.04 19.56 -1.75
C TRP A 204 -0.02 18.70 -2.52
N VAL A 205 -0.28 18.39 -3.79
CA VAL A 205 0.70 17.74 -4.70
C VAL A 205 1.96 18.58 -4.81
N ILE A 206 1.82 19.92 -5.05
CA ILE A 206 2.95 20.84 -5.17
C ILE A 206 3.77 20.86 -3.87
N VAL A 207 3.12 20.99 -2.72
CA VAL A 207 3.81 21.06 -1.42
C VAL A 207 4.47 19.73 -1.07
N GLY A 208 3.74 18.62 -1.17
CA GLY A 208 4.23 17.31 -0.75
C GLY A 208 5.34 16.78 -1.64
N GLN A 209 5.09 16.74 -2.95
CA GLN A 209 6.09 16.27 -3.91
C GLN A 209 7.23 17.29 -4.08
N GLY A 210 6.92 18.59 -4.02
CA GLY A 210 7.92 19.66 -4.05
C GLY A 210 8.90 19.59 -2.87
N ALA A 211 8.42 19.30 -1.66
CA ALA A 211 9.30 19.09 -0.51
C ALA A 211 10.25 17.90 -0.73
N PHE A 212 9.75 16.80 -1.30
CA PHE A 212 10.59 15.64 -1.63
C PHE A 212 11.58 15.96 -2.76
N ILE A 213 11.16 16.66 -3.82
CA ILE A 213 12.04 17.15 -4.90
C ILE A 213 13.16 18.04 -4.33
N MET A 214 12.83 18.95 -3.42
CA MET A 214 13.81 19.83 -2.79
C MET A 214 14.81 19.05 -1.95
N TYR A 215 14.37 18.02 -1.25
CA TYR A 215 15.26 17.09 -0.53
C TYR A 215 16.21 16.39 -1.51
N LEU A 216 15.69 15.78 -2.58
CA LEU A 216 16.51 15.10 -3.60
C LEU A 216 17.51 16.04 -4.27
N ALA A 217 17.12 17.30 -4.53
CA ALA A 217 18.01 18.30 -5.15
C ALA A 217 19.19 18.67 -4.24
N ARG A 218 18.95 18.78 -2.91
CA ARG A 218 20.00 19.10 -1.94
C ARG A 218 20.97 17.94 -1.67
N HIS A 219 20.50 16.69 -1.83
CA HIS A 219 21.29 15.48 -1.55
C HIS A 219 21.64 14.72 -2.85
N ARG A 220 21.83 15.42 -3.94
CA ARG A 220 22.03 14.87 -5.29
C ARG A 220 23.22 13.91 -5.40
N THR A 221 24.29 14.18 -4.66
CA THR A 221 25.51 13.35 -4.64
C THR A 221 25.33 12.01 -3.94
N GLU A 222 24.40 11.91 -3.00
CA GLU A 222 24.14 10.67 -2.26
C GLU A 222 23.29 9.67 -3.07
N HIS A 223 22.50 10.14 -4.03
CA HIS A 223 21.56 9.34 -4.82
C HIS A 223 22.14 8.86 -6.16
N GLY A 224 23.26 9.42 -6.61
CA GLY A 224 23.85 9.12 -7.93
C GLY A 224 24.63 7.80 -8.04
N ALA A 225 24.73 7.02 -6.96
CA ALA A 225 25.56 5.81 -6.92
C ALA A 225 24.79 4.49 -6.69
N ALA A 226 23.47 4.50 -6.80
CA ALA A 226 22.68 3.27 -6.82
C ALA A 226 22.52 2.82 -8.29
N THR A 227 23.63 2.46 -8.92
CA THR A 227 23.61 1.93 -10.29
C THR A 227 23.13 0.48 -10.32
N VAL A 228 22.33 0.24 -11.28
CA VAL A 228 21.79 -0.88 -12.06
C VAL A 228 22.46 -2.28 -11.90
N GLU A 229 23.61 -2.41 -11.27
CA GLU A 229 24.33 -3.69 -11.22
C GLU A 229 23.70 -4.79 -10.35
N ASP A 230 22.82 -4.44 -9.40
CA ASP A 230 22.29 -5.41 -8.44
C ASP A 230 20.90 -5.98 -8.77
N THR A 231 20.18 -5.39 -9.72
CA THR A 231 18.91 -5.97 -10.17
C THR A 231 19.11 -7.06 -11.24
N ALA A 232 20.25 -7.03 -11.95
CA ALA A 232 20.57 -7.99 -13.00
C ALA A 232 21.35 -9.23 -12.49
N ALA A 233 22.04 -9.13 -11.35
CA ALA A 233 22.87 -10.23 -10.81
C ALA A 233 22.09 -11.28 -9.99
N GLY A 234 20.80 -11.05 -9.70
CA GLY A 234 19.94 -12.06 -9.11
C GLY A 234 19.54 -13.10 -10.14
N GLY A 235 20.33 -14.20 -10.24
CA GLY A 235 20.02 -15.34 -11.10
C GLY A 235 18.55 -15.73 -11.06
N ILE A 236 18.03 -16.23 -12.19
CA ILE A 236 16.64 -16.61 -12.46
C ILE A 236 16.20 -17.78 -11.55
N GLY A 237 16.13 -17.52 -10.25
CA GLY A 237 15.32 -18.35 -9.35
C GLY A 237 13.86 -18.07 -9.69
N LYS A 238 13.22 -18.94 -10.45
CA LYS A 238 11.82 -18.80 -10.86
C LYS A 238 10.96 -18.73 -9.59
N ILE A 239 10.35 -17.55 -9.33
CA ILE A 239 9.25 -17.48 -8.37
C ILE A 239 8.18 -18.43 -8.90
N SER A 240 7.82 -19.45 -8.13
CA SER A 240 6.73 -20.34 -8.53
C SER A 240 5.44 -19.52 -8.54
N ILE A 241 4.93 -19.20 -9.74
CA ILE A 241 3.68 -18.45 -9.94
C ILE A 241 2.55 -19.13 -9.16
N ALA A 242 2.51 -20.46 -9.14
CA ALA A 242 1.51 -21.22 -8.37
C ALA A 242 1.52 -20.91 -6.87
N LYS A 243 2.69 -20.60 -6.27
CA LYS A 243 2.82 -20.21 -4.87
C LYS A 243 2.51 -18.75 -4.63
N ALA A 244 2.76 -17.87 -5.61
CA ALA A 244 2.53 -16.44 -5.52
C ALA A 244 1.06 -16.07 -5.81
N LEU A 245 0.37 -16.85 -6.63
CA LEU A 245 -1.00 -16.58 -7.08
C LEU A 245 -2.01 -16.43 -5.92
N PRO A 246 -2.05 -17.32 -4.90
CA PRO A 246 -3.02 -17.18 -3.81
C PRO A 246 -2.89 -15.86 -3.01
N PRO A 247 -1.71 -15.44 -2.53
CA PRO A 247 -1.61 -14.15 -1.84
C PRO A 247 -1.88 -12.95 -2.76
N MET A 248 -1.58 -13.04 -4.08
CA MET A 248 -1.94 -12.03 -5.07
C MET A 248 -3.47 -11.91 -5.21
N MET A 249 -4.19 -13.03 -5.26
CA MET A 249 -5.66 -13.06 -5.28
C MET A 249 -6.27 -12.44 -4.03
N VAL A 250 -5.70 -12.71 -2.85
CA VAL A 250 -6.14 -12.08 -1.60
C VAL A 250 -5.94 -10.56 -1.67
N CYS A 251 -4.79 -10.07 -2.15
CA CYS A 251 -4.56 -8.64 -2.32
C CYS A 251 -5.53 -8.01 -3.33
N LEU A 252 -5.82 -8.70 -4.44
CA LEU A 252 -6.81 -8.26 -5.42
C LEU A 252 -8.21 -8.16 -4.78
N CYS A 253 -8.62 -9.16 -4.00
CA CYS A 253 -9.90 -9.15 -3.27
C CYS A 253 -9.97 -7.97 -2.29
N VAL A 254 -8.92 -7.76 -1.49
CA VAL A 254 -8.88 -6.64 -0.54
C VAL A 254 -8.93 -5.31 -1.27
N GLY A 255 -8.21 -5.16 -2.38
CA GLY A 255 -8.34 -3.97 -3.23
C GLY A 255 -9.77 -3.77 -3.73
N THR A 256 -10.42 -4.84 -4.19
CA THR A 256 -11.83 -4.77 -4.64
C THR A 256 -12.76 -4.36 -3.49
N VAL A 257 -12.53 -4.84 -2.27
CA VAL A 257 -13.24 -4.37 -1.06
C VAL A 257 -13.03 -2.88 -0.86
N PHE A 258 -11.80 -2.38 -0.96
CA PHE A 258 -11.53 -0.93 -0.85
C PHE A 258 -12.30 -0.11 -1.88
N GLY A 259 -12.20 -0.47 -3.16
CA GLY A 259 -12.84 0.29 -4.25
C GLY A 259 -14.37 0.24 -4.18
N SER A 260 -14.95 -0.94 -3.93
CA SER A 260 -16.40 -1.11 -3.88
C SER A 260 -17.05 -0.47 -2.64
N THR A 261 -16.41 -0.57 -1.47
CA THR A 261 -16.89 0.12 -0.26
C THR A 261 -16.80 1.64 -0.39
N GLN A 262 -15.75 2.14 -1.03
CA GLN A 262 -15.57 3.56 -1.30
C GLN A 262 -16.70 4.13 -2.17
N THR A 263 -17.03 3.46 -3.28
CA THR A 263 -18.09 3.88 -4.19
C THR A 263 -19.47 3.71 -3.56
N ALA A 264 -19.74 2.60 -2.88
CA ALA A 264 -21.02 2.35 -2.21
C ALA A 264 -21.28 3.36 -1.09
N LEU A 265 -20.26 3.64 -0.26
CA LEU A 265 -20.37 4.66 0.79
C LEU A 265 -20.63 6.05 0.22
N THR A 266 -19.94 6.41 -0.86
CA THR A 266 -20.16 7.68 -1.57
C THR A 266 -21.61 7.77 -2.06
N ALA A 267 -22.13 6.69 -2.66
CA ALA A 267 -23.54 6.62 -3.10
C ALA A 267 -24.53 6.85 -1.96
N VAL A 268 -24.33 6.18 -0.82
CA VAL A 268 -25.17 6.36 0.37
C VAL A 268 -25.17 7.80 0.85
N ASN A 269 -23.97 8.40 0.92
CA ASN A 269 -23.83 9.76 1.44
C ASN A 269 -24.35 10.82 0.47
N VAL A 270 -24.22 10.61 -0.85
CA VAL A 270 -24.87 11.45 -1.87
C VAL A 270 -26.38 11.40 -1.73
N LEU A 271 -26.98 10.22 -1.60
CA LEU A 271 -28.43 10.07 -1.40
C LEU A 271 -28.95 10.73 -0.10
N ARG A 272 -28.07 10.82 0.91
CA ARG A 272 -28.41 11.41 2.23
C ARG A 272 -28.01 12.89 2.34
N GLY A 273 -27.35 13.48 1.36
CA GLY A 273 -26.78 14.84 1.46
C GLY A 273 -25.71 14.98 2.54
N THR A 274 -24.92 13.91 2.74
CA THR A 274 -23.90 13.82 3.80
C THR A 274 -22.52 13.47 3.25
N GLU A 275 -22.18 13.96 2.06
CA GLU A 275 -20.93 13.67 1.33
C GLU A 275 -19.68 13.99 2.15
N ALA A 276 -19.73 15.04 2.98
CA ALA A 276 -18.66 15.45 3.87
C ALA A 276 -18.17 14.34 4.81
N TYR A 277 -19.06 13.41 5.20
CA TYR A 277 -18.71 12.31 6.10
C TYR A 277 -18.05 11.12 5.39
N THR A 278 -18.08 11.07 4.05
CA THR A 278 -17.57 9.92 3.28
C THR A 278 -16.12 9.60 3.63
N GLY A 279 -15.25 10.60 3.63
CA GLY A 279 -13.82 10.39 3.94
C GLY A 279 -13.59 9.96 5.40
N VAL A 280 -14.34 10.55 6.33
CA VAL A 280 -14.21 10.24 7.77
C VAL A 280 -14.67 8.80 8.05
N ILE A 281 -15.82 8.39 7.51
CA ILE A 281 -16.35 7.02 7.68
C ILE A 281 -15.39 6.02 7.03
N TYR A 282 -14.85 6.34 5.86
CA TYR A 282 -13.86 5.50 5.20
C TYR A 282 -12.56 5.42 6.02
N GLY A 283 -12.16 6.50 6.70
CA GLY A 283 -11.04 6.53 7.63
C GLY A 283 -11.21 5.58 8.82
N PHE A 284 -12.42 5.35 9.32
CA PHE A 284 -12.69 4.36 10.36
C PHE A 284 -12.34 2.93 9.91
N MET A 285 -12.56 2.59 8.64
CA MET A 285 -12.11 1.32 8.07
C MET A 285 -10.57 1.23 8.13
N GLY A 286 -9.88 2.31 7.78
CA GLY A 286 -8.42 2.38 7.89
C GLY A 286 -7.93 2.18 9.33
N ALA A 287 -8.57 2.84 10.31
CA ALA A 287 -8.23 2.69 11.72
C ALA A 287 -8.44 1.25 12.21
N GLY A 288 -9.57 0.62 11.85
CA GLY A 288 -9.84 -0.79 12.14
C GLY A 288 -8.78 -1.72 11.53
N SER A 289 -8.37 -1.44 10.29
CA SER A 289 -7.32 -2.19 9.59
C SER A 289 -5.96 -2.07 10.30
N ALA A 290 -5.55 -0.87 10.69
CA ALA A 290 -4.29 -0.64 11.38
C ALA A 290 -4.22 -1.37 12.73
N VAL A 291 -5.28 -1.28 13.54
CA VAL A 291 -5.36 -1.99 14.83
C VAL A 291 -5.30 -3.51 14.62
N ALA A 292 -6.07 -4.03 13.65
CA ALA A 292 -6.07 -5.46 13.35
C ALA A 292 -4.69 -5.93 12.84
N SER A 293 -4.04 -5.15 11.99
CA SER A 293 -2.69 -5.46 11.47
C SER A 293 -1.68 -5.65 12.61
N ILE A 294 -1.69 -4.76 13.61
CA ILE A 294 -0.82 -4.86 14.78
C ILE A 294 -1.15 -6.09 15.63
N LEU A 295 -2.44 -6.36 15.87
CA LEU A 295 -2.86 -7.49 16.70
C LEU A 295 -2.57 -8.83 16.01
N VAL A 296 -2.88 -8.93 14.72
CA VAL A 296 -2.70 -10.16 13.93
C VAL A 296 -1.21 -10.48 13.72
N SER A 297 -0.34 -9.48 13.60
CA SER A 297 1.10 -9.70 13.49
C SER A 297 1.70 -10.36 14.75
N ARG A 298 1.06 -10.19 15.91
CA ARG A 298 1.48 -10.80 17.19
C ARG A 298 0.90 -12.20 17.44
N LEU A 299 0.01 -12.67 16.55
CA LEU A 299 -0.59 -14.00 16.71
C LEU A 299 0.47 -15.09 16.54
N PRO A 300 0.47 -16.12 17.43
CA PRO A 300 1.41 -17.21 17.36
C PRO A 300 1.24 -18.02 16.05
N GLU A 301 2.30 -18.70 15.63
CA GLU A 301 2.35 -19.45 14.36
C GLU A 301 1.36 -20.62 14.27
N ARG A 302 0.82 -21.09 15.42
CA ARG A 302 -0.26 -22.08 15.47
C ARG A 302 -1.53 -21.66 14.72
N PHE A 303 -1.72 -20.36 14.49
CA PHE A 303 -2.80 -19.83 13.64
C PHE A 303 -2.29 -19.66 12.22
N PRO A 304 -2.57 -20.58 11.28
CA PRO A 304 -2.03 -20.50 9.92
C PRO A 304 -2.56 -19.27 9.17
N LEU A 305 -1.74 -18.71 8.29
CA LEU A 305 -2.09 -17.50 7.52
C LEU A 305 -3.38 -17.70 6.70
N SER A 306 -3.63 -18.91 6.18
CA SER A 306 -4.88 -19.23 5.47
C SER A 306 -6.11 -19.07 6.36
N LEU A 307 -6.06 -19.53 7.61
CA LEU A 307 -7.17 -19.35 8.56
C LEU A 307 -7.40 -17.86 8.89
N ARG A 308 -6.34 -17.09 9.05
CA ARG A 308 -6.45 -15.63 9.27
C ARG A 308 -7.14 -14.94 8.10
N VAL A 309 -6.79 -15.31 6.86
CA VAL A 309 -7.44 -14.78 5.64
C VAL A 309 -8.91 -15.18 5.61
N ALA A 310 -9.24 -16.45 5.90
CA ALA A 310 -10.62 -16.92 5.94
C ALA A 310 -11.47 -16.15 6.97
N ILE A 311 -10.95 -15.97 8.19
CA ILE A 311 -11.61 -15.19 9.25
C ILE A 311 -11.80 -13.74 8.80
N GLY A 312 -10.77 -13.08 8.27
CA GLY A 312 -10.86 -11.70 7.79
C GLY A 312 -11.91 -11.53 6.69
N ALA A 313 -11.92 -12.43 5.71
CA ALA A 313 -12.89 -12.42 4.63
C ALA A 313 -14.33 -12.70 5.14
N SER A 314 -14.48 -13.62 6.10
CA SER A 314 -15.79 -13.89 6.73
C SER A 314 -16.31 -12.68 7.52
N ILE A 315 -15.46 -11.97 8.24
CA ILE A 315 -15.80 -10.72 8.92
C ILE A 315 -16.34 -9.70 7.90
N ILE A 316 -15.64 -9.50 6.78
CA ILE A 316 -16.08 -8.56 5.73
C ILE A 316 -17.44 -9.00 5.18
N GLY A 317 -17.59 -10.27 4.77
CA GLY A 317 -18.82 -10.78 4.18
C GLY A 317 -20.04 -10.65 5.11
N LEU A 318 -19.89 -11.03 6.39
CA LEU A 318 -20.96 -10.91 7.40
C LEU A 318 -21.31 -9.44 7.69
N THR A 319 -20.32 -8.57 7.74
CA THR A 319 -20.54 -7.12 7.97
C THR A 319 -21.31 -6.49 6.80
N CYS A 320 -21.04 -6.94 5.57
CA CYS A 320 -21.76 -6.46 4.39
C CYS A 320 -23.25 -6.81 4.42
N LEU A 321 -23.67 -7.90 5.06
CA LEU A 321 -25.11 -8.20 5.26
C LEU A 321 -25.82 -7.08 6.04
N GLY A 322 -25.14 -6.51 7.05
CA GLY A 322 -25.65 -5.35 7.77
C GLY A 322 -25.66 -4.07 6.92
N LEU A 323 -24.64 -3.85 6.08
CA LEU A 323 -24.54 -2.67 5.23
C LEU A 323 -25.58 -2.64 4.11
N VAL A 324 -25.95 -3.80 3.55
CA VAL A 324 -26.99 -3.92 2.51
C VAL A 324 -28.36 -3.39 3.00
N THR A 325 -28.62 -3.42 4.30
CA THR A 325 -29.87 -2.84 4.87
C THR A 325 -29.85 -1.31 4.95
N LEU A 326 -28.76 -0.66 4.55
CA LEU A 326 -28.52 0.78 4.59
C LEU A 326 -28.87 1.42 5.95
N PRO A 327 -28.29 0.96 7.06
CA PRO A 327 -28.60 1.44 8.40
C PRO A 327 -28.21 2.92 8.57
N SER A 328 -28.47 3.51 9.73
CA SER A 328 -28.10 4.90 10.02
C SER A 328 -26.60 5.15 9.89
N THR A 329 -26.21 6.38 9.60
CA THR A 329 -24.80 6.75 9.35
C THR A 329 -23.83 6.35 10.50
N PRO A 330 -24.18 6.50 11.80
CA PRO A 330 -23.32 6.03 12.89
C PRO A 330 -23.11 4.50 12.87
N VAL A 331 -24.16 3.74 12.52
CA VAL A 331 -24.04 2.28 12.40
C VAL A 331 -23.16 1.90 11.23
N ILE A 332 -23.29 2.58 10.08
CA ILE A 332 -22.37 2.40 8.94
C ILE A 332 -20.91 2.64 9.38
N ALA A 333 -20.66 3.72 10.13
CA ALA A 333 -19.32 4.03 10.62
C ALA A 333 -18.76 2.90 11.50
N GLY A 334 -19.56 2.35 12.42
CA GLY A 334 -19.18 1.21 13.24
C GLY A 334 -18.90 -0.06 12.40
N LEU A 335 -19.75 -0.34 11.39
CA LEU A 335 -19.57 -1.48 10.49
C LEU A 335 -18.28 -1.31 9.63
N PHE A 336 -17.91 -0.09 9.26
CA PHE A 336 -16.67 0.18 8.54
C PHE A 336 -15.43 -0.11 9.40
N VAL A 337 -15.46 0.14 10.71
CA VAL A 337 -14.38 -0.33 11.62
C VAL A 337 -14.23 -1.85 11.55
N ILE A 338 -15.35 -2.59 11.56
CA ILE A 338 -15.35 -4.06 11.52
C ILE A 338 -14.84 -4.56 10.16
N ILE A 339 -15.26 -3.95 9.03
CA ILE A 339 -14.66 -4.26 7.71
C ILE A 339 -13.14 -4.03 7.75
N GLY A 340 -12.70 -2.93 8.37
CA GLY A 340 -11.29 -2.63 8.53
C GLY A 340 -10.53 -3.75 9.25
N VAL A 341 -11.09 -4.31 10.33
CA VAL A 341 -10.49 -5.46 11.02
C VAL A 341 -10.31 -6.64 10.08
N GLY A 342 -11.30 -6.94 9.25
CA GLY A 342 -11.20 -8.00 8.22
C GLY A 342 -10.10 -7.72 7.19
N VAL A 343 -10.07 -6.48 6.67
CA VAL A 343 -9.08 -6.01 5.68
C VAL A 343 -7.66 -6.11 6.22
N GLY A 344 -7.38 -5.56 7.42
CA GLY A 344 -6.05 -5.60 8.03
C GLY A 344 -5.58 -7.03 8.28
N THR A 345 -6.48 -7.89 8.73
CA THR A 345 -6.21 -9.33 8.94
C THR A 345 -5.79 -10.02 7.63
N MET A 346 -6.50 -9.75 6.53
CA MET A 346 -6.20 -10.31 5.21
C MET A 346 -4.89 -9.76 4.65
N LEU A 347 -4.65 -8.45 4.75
CA LEU A 347 -3.43 -7.79 4.23
C LEU A 347 -2.17 -8.32 4.90
N VAL A 348 -2.10 -8.26 6.24
CA VAL A 348 -0.92 -8.74 6.99
C VAL A 348 -0.65 -10.20 6.70
N SER A 349 -1.70 -11.03 6.61
CA SER A 349 -1.54 -12.46 6.32
C SER A 349 -1.06 -12.71 4.90
N SER A 350 -1.52 -11.92 3.93
CA SER A 350 -1.14 -12.01 2.51
C SER A 350 0.30 -11.56 2.28
N PHE A 351 0.69 -10.40 2.84
CA PHE A 351 2.07 -9.91 2.76
C PHE A 351 3.03 -10.83 3.50
N GLY A 352 2.67 -11.31 4.71
CA GLY A 352 3.46 -12.29 5.44
C GLY A 352 3.61 -13.63 4.71
N ARG A 353 2.60 -14.06 3.91
CA ARG A 353 2.73 -15.20 3.01
C ARG A 353 3.69 -14.91 1.87
N GLY A 354 3.58 -13.72 1.26
CA GLY A 354 4.47 -13.26 0.21
C GLY A 354 5.94 -13.28 0.64
N GLU A 355 6.23 -12.77 1.85
CA GLU A 355 7.57 -12.79 2.44
C GLU A 355 8.12 -14.21 2.60
N ARG A 356 7.30 -15.15 3.11
CA ARG A 356 7.72 -16.55 3.32
C ARG A 356 7.99 -17.35 2.03
N ILE A 357 7.36 -16.99 0.91
CA ILE A 357 7.58 -17.65 -0.38
C ILE A 357 8.65 -16.97 -1.24
N ALA A 358 9.00 -15.73 -0.91
CA ALA A 358 9.97 -14.95 -1.65
C ALA A 358 11.40 -15.43 -1.32
N PRO A 359 12.24 -15.70 -2.33
CA PRO A 359 13.67 -15.81 -2.11
C PRO A 359 14.22 -14.52 -1.52
N SER A 360 15.23 -14.58 -0.65
CA SER A 360 15.77 -13.41 0.08
C SER A 360 16.16 -12.24 -0.83
N HIS A 361 16.65 -12.54 -2.05
CA HIS A 361 17.02 -11.54 -3.06
C HIS A 361 15.83 -11.01 -3.88
N ARG A 362 14.60 -11.50 -3.68
CA ARG A 362 13.39 -11.13 -4.45
C ARG A 362 12.20 -10.69 -3.61
N ILE A 363 12.38 -10.46 -2.33
CA ILE A 363 11.32 -10.01 -1.42
C ILE A 363 10.65 -8.75 -1.97
N ALA A 364 11.45 -7.75 -2.39
CA ALA A 364 10.92 -6.51 -2.97
C ALA A 364 10.04 -6.76 -4.20
N SER A 365 10.44 -7.65 -5.10
CA SER A 365 9.65 -7.98 -6.30
C SER A 365 8.30 -8.61 -5.95
N VAL A 366 8.28 -9.54 -4.98
CA VAL A 366 7.03 -10.17 -4.53
C VAL A 366 6.12 -9.14 -3.85
N MET A 367 6.67 -8.27 -3.00
CA MET A 367 5.90 -7.21 -2.35
C MET A 367 5.30 -6.25 -3.38
N THR A 368 6.06 -5.86 -4.41
CA THR A 368 5.57 -5.02 -5.51
C THR A 368 4.43 -5.71 -6.27
N MET A 369 4.54 -7.01 -6.56
CA MET A 369 3.47 -7.77 -7.20
C MET A 369 2.18 -7.77 -6.37
N LEU A 370 2.28 -7.98 -5.06
CA LEU A 370 1.13 -7.95 -4.15
C LEU A 370 0.49 -6.56 -4.10
N THR A 371 1.30 -5.50 -4.01
CA THR A 371 0.81 -4.11 -4.03
C THR A 371 0.15 -3.77 -5.37
N THR A 372 0.71 -4.24 -6.49
CA THR A 372 0.09 -4.05 -7.82
C THR A 372 -1.27 -4.73 -7.89
N CYS A 373 -1.40 -5.96 -7.39
CA CYS A 373 -2.70 -6.64 -7.31
C CYS A 373 -3.70 -5.89 -6.42
N LEU A 374 -3.25 -5.32 -5.31
CA LEU A 374 -4.07 -4.49 -4.45
C LEU A 374 -4.61 -3.27 -5.21
N VAL A 375 -3.74 -2.52 -5.91
CA VAL A 375 -4.12 -1.33 -6.68
C VAL A 375 -5.07 -1.69 -7.84
N LEU A 376 -4.80 -2.79 -8.55
CA LEU A 376 -5.71 -3.30 -9.60
C LEU A 376 -7.07 -3.69 -9.01
N GLY A 377 -7.08 -4.29 -7.81
CA GLY A 377 -8.30 -4.60 -7.08
C GLY A 377 -9.09 -3.34 -6.74
N VAL A 378 -8.45 -2.29 -6.22
CA VAL A 378 -9.12 -1.00 -5.95
C VAL A 378 -9.75 -0.44 -7.21
N SER A 379 -9.03 -0.49 -8.34
CA SER A 379 -9.52 -0.02 -9.64
C SER A 379 -10.74 -0.82 -10.11
N LEU A 380 -10.68 -2.15 -10.01
CA LEU A 380 -11.78 -3.04 -10.35
C LEU A 380 -12.99 -2.80 -9.46
N GLY A 381 -12.77 -2.72 -8.15
CA GLY A 381 -13.81 -2.46 -7.16
C GLY A 381 -14.48 -1.09 -7.35
N ALA A 382 -13.69 -0.05 -7.66
CA ALA A 382 -14.21 1.28 -7.92
C ALA A 382 -15.01 1.35 -9.24
N ALA A 383 -14.51 0.71 -10.32
CA ALA A 383 -15.21 0.68 -11.60
C ALA A 383 -16.56 -0.05 -11.50
N LEU A 384 -16.53 -1.30 -11.03
CA LEU A 384 -17.75 -2.11 -10.89
C LEU A 384 -18.67 -1.54 -9.81
N GLY A 385 -18.10 -1.12 -8.67
CA GLY A 385 -18.82 -0.47 -7.60
C GLY A 385 -19.50 0.81 -8.04
N GLY A 386 -18.83 1.66 -8.82
CA GLY A 386 -19.41 2.90 -9.35
C GLY A 386 -20.63 2.65 -10.24
N VAL A 387 -20.55 1.65 -11.12
CA VAL A 387 -21.69 1.25 -11.99
C VAL A 387 -22.81 0.62 -11.19
N LEU A 388 -22.50 -0.26 -10.25
CA LEU A 388 -23.49 -0.97 -9.44
C LEU A 388 -24.12 -0.09 -8.37
N SER A 389 -23.41 0.90 -7.84
CA SER A 389 -23.86 1.77 -6.74
C SER A 389 -24.86 2.85 -7.14
N VAL A 390 -25.42 2.80 -8.36
CA VAL A 390 -26.71 3.44 -8.66
C VAL A 390 -27.77 3.00 -7.61
N GLN A 391 -27.65 1.76 -7.14
CA GLN A 391 -28.28 1.24 -5.92
C GLN A 391 -27.17 0.88 -4.94
N PRO A 392 -26.97 1.65 -3.84
CA PRO A 392 -25.83 1.46 -2.94
C PRO A 392 -25.69 0.04 -2.39
N GLU A 393 -26.82 -0.65 -2.19
CA GLU A 393 -26.88 -2.04 -1.74
C GLU A 393 -26.06 -2.96 -2.66
N ARG A 394 -26.14 -2.73 -3.97
CA ARG A 394 -25.40 -3.55 -4.97
C ARG A 394 -23.89 -3.34 -4.87
N GLY A 395 -23.45 -2.13 -4.49
CA GLY A 395 -22.03 -1.86 -4.22
C GLY A 395 -21.52 -2.67 -3.02
N PHE A 396 -22.33 -2.79 -1.95
CA PHE A 396 -21.98 -3.64 -0.80
C PHE A 396 -22.09 -5.14 -1.12
N MET A 397 -23.00 -5.55 -2.02
CA MET A 397 -23.04 -6.93 -2.53
C MET A 397 -21.76 -7.29 -3.31
N LEU A 398 -21.22 -6.35 -4.09
CA LEU A 398 -19.92 -6.54 -4.75
C LEU A 398 -18.79 -6.76 -3.72
N THR A 399 -18.81 -5.98 -2.62
CA THR A 399 -17.85 -6.18 -1.52
C THR A 399 -18.00 -7.56 -0.90
N MET A 400 -19.22 -8.04 -0.70
CA MET A 400 -19.51 -9.38 -0.20
C MET A 400 -19.01 -10.47 -1.17
N ALA A 401 -19.22 -10.28 -2.48
CA ALA A 401 -18.70 -11.20 -3.50
C ALA A 401 -17.16 -11.28 -3.47
N ALA A 402 -16.47 -10.12 -3.32
CA ALA A 402 -15.03 -10.09 -3.16
C ALA A 402 -14.57 -10.83 -1.89
N ALA A 403 -15.32 -10.73 -0.79
CA ALA A 403 -15.04 -11.48 0.44
C ALA A 403 -15.19 -13.00 0.22
N VAL A 404 -16.22 -13.45 -0.50
CA VAL A 404 -16.39 -14.88 -0.85
C VAL A 404 -15.20 -15.38 -1.68
N VAL A 405 -14.75 -14.62 -2.69
CA VAL A 405 -13.54 -14.97 -3.45
C VAL A 405 -12.30 -14.99 -2.53
N GLY A 406 -12.21 -14.09 -1.54
CA GLY A 406 -11.17 -14.10 -0.51
C GLY A 406 -11.17 -15.39 0.33
N ILE A 407 -12.35 -15.91 0.70
CA ILE A 407 -12.48 -17.20 1.38
C ILE A 407 -11.96 -18.34 0.48
N LEU A 408 -12.35 -18.37 -0.80
CA LEU A 408 -11.86 -19.35 -1.76
C LEU A 408 -10.33 -19.27 -1.93
N ALA A 409 -9.77 -18.06 -2.00
CA ALA A 409 -8.34 -17.85 -2.05
C ALA A 409 -7.63 -18.35 -0.78
N SER A 410 -8.28 -18.33 0.39
CA SER A 410 -7.73 -18.88 1.63
C SER A 410 -7.54 -20.40 1.58
N PHE A 411 -8.42 -21.14 0.90
CA PHE A 411 -8.25 -22.56 0.65
C PHE A 411 -7.04 -22.83 -0.25
N ALA A 412 -6.85 -22.03 -1.30
CA ALA A 412 -5.67 -22.12 -2.16
C ALA A 412 -4.37 -21.86 -1.38
N LEU A 413 -4.40 -20.89 -0.43
CA LEU A 413 -3.29 -20.66 0.51
C LEU A 413 -3.02 -21.84 1.43
N HIS A 414 -4.04 -22.59 1.81
CA HIS A 414 -3.90 -23.77 2.65
C HIS A 414 -3.23 -24.93 1.91
N ILE A 415 -3.61 -25.15 0.65
CA ILE A 415 -3.10 -26.24 -0.20
C ILE A 415 -1.65 -25.98 -0.63
N THR A 416 -1.31 -24.72 -0.96
CA THR A 416 0.04 -24.33 -1.36
C THR A 416 0.96 -24.11 -0.16
N LYS A 417 1.26 -25.18 0.62
CA LYS A 417 2.18 -25.10 1.77
C LYS A 417 3.55 -24.55 1.32
N PRO A 418 4.21 -23.66 2.10
CA PRO A 418 5.61 -23.33 1.85
C PRO A 418 6.40 -24.63 2.03
N GLY A 419 7.22 -24.99 1.02
CA GLY A 419 8.21 -26.01 1.24
C GLY A 419 9.01 -25.63 2.50
N ARG A 420 9.20 -26.58 3.43
CA ARG A 420 10.12 -26.38 4.55
C ARG A 420 11.44 -25.91 3.94
N LEU A 421 11.85 -24.69 4.23
CA LEU A 421 13.23 -24.30 4.03
C LEU A 421 14.04 -25.32 4.82
N ALA A 422 14.85 -26.13 4.12
CA ALA A 422 15.82 -26.97 4.76
C ALA A 422 16.67 -26.05 5.66
N THR A 423 16.51 -26.22 6.96
CA THR A 423 17.44 -25.68 7.93
C THR A 423 18.77 -26.34 7.62
N HIS A 424 19.62 -25.68 6.83
CA HIS A 424 21.04 -25.96 6.87
C HIS A 424 21.55 -25.49 8.24
N GLN A 425 21.46 -26.43 9.20
CA GLN A 425 22.42 -26.53 10.27
C GLN A 425 23.68 -27.17 9.64
N GLU A 426 24.71 -26.38 9.46
CA GLU A 426 26.11 -26.80 9.64
C GLU A 426 26.92 -25.54 9.90
#